data_ef26661cb83f1fa0ea4c223b64dcbfd2
#
_entry.id   ef26661cb83f1fa0ea4c223b64dcbfd2
#
_cell.length_a   1.000
_cell.length_b   1.000
_cell.length_c   1.000
_cell.angle_alpha   90.00
_cell.angle_beta   90.00
_cell.angle_gamma   90.00
#
_symmetry.space_group_name_H-M   'P 1'
#
loop_
_entity.id
_entity.type
_entity.pdbx_description
1 polymer ?
#
loop_
_entity_poly.entity_id
_entity_poly.type
_entity_poly.pdbx_seq_one_letter_code
_entity_poly.pdbx_strand_id
1 'polypeptide(L)'
;MSLGKPDRVPYFEEGIRDEVIDVWRGQGLQSRGELEKRFPSDKRERIELDLEPHSKFKKRWPSTMADLDEFRRCLDPDDSSRLPDCWKRRVRSWNKRDYPLLMNVHRGFFLSMGVRDWQRFLDVMFLLVDQKDIVREVMAIQGEFSARLVEKVLEAVDIDAAVFSEPIGGNEGPLISPEMYEEVVLNSYRPVLKVLKRFNVKTIIFQTFANARILIPLILKWGFNTLWACEVNIEAMDYRTIRESFGKELRLIGGIDLDALRKSKEDIRKEIEEKVPPLIADGGYVPVADGRVREDVPFENYVYYRKLLEEITKFPD
;
A
#
# COMPACT_ATOMS: atom_id res chain seq x y z
N MET A 1 -0.11 6.90 13.14
CA MET A 1 -1.27 7.79 12.97
C MET A 1 -2.14 7.69 14.22
N SER A 2 -1.94 8.57 15.17
CA SER A 2 -2.86 8.72 16.29
C SER A 2 -4.03 9.62 15.86
N LEU A 3 -5.22 9.41 16.43
CA LEU A 3 -6.34 10.34 16.29
C LEU A 3 -6.17 11.61 17.15
N GLY A 4 -4.95 11.88 17.62
CA GLY A 4 -4.61 13.10 18.38
C GLY A 4 -4.54 14.33 17.47
N LYS A 5 -4.32 15.49 18.08
CA LYS A 5 -3.98 16.71 17.35
C LYS A 5 -2.48 16.68 17.03
N PRO A 6 -2.05 16.37 15.80
CA PRO A 6 -0.65 16.48 15.41
C PRO A 6 -0.27 17.96 15.35
N ASP A 7 1.01 18.25 15.48
CA ASP A 7 1.58 19.57 15.24
C ASP A 7 1.47 19.99 13.77
N ARG A 8 1.45 19.03 12.87
CA ARG A 8 1.25 19.22 11.42
C ARG A 8 0.83 17.92 10.73
N VAL A 9 0.39 18.04 9.50
CA VAL A 9 0.14 16.90 8.63
C VAL A 9 1.47 16.41 8.03
N PRO A 10 1.74 15.08 7.99
CA PRO A 10 2.92 14.56 7.31
C PRO A 10 2.90 14.85 5.80
N TYR A 11 4.05 15.25 5.25
CA TYR A 11 4.23 15.45 3.81
C TYR A 11 5.00 14.30 3.19
N PHE A 12 4.37 13.60 2.26
CA PHE A 12 5.06 12.67 1.37
C PHE A 12 4.28 12.49 0.07
N GLU A 13 4.93 11.92 -0.91
CA GLU A 13 4.35 11.58 -2.20
C GLU A 13 4.73 10.14 -2.55
N GLU A 14 3.96 9.51 -3.44
CA GLU A 14 4.28 8.16 -3.99
C GLU A 14 5.54 8.17 -4.84
N GLY A 15 5.98 9.35 -5.24
CA GLY A 15 7.20 9.60 -5.98
C GLY A 15 6.97 10.19 -7.35
N ILE A 16 8.07 10.53 -8.00
CA ILE A 16 8.12 11.11 -9.33
C ILE A 16 9.02 10.22 -10.17
N ARG A 17 8.51 9.78 -11.31
CA ARG A 17 9.25 8.92 -12.23
C ARG A 17 10.42 9.70 -12.86
N ASP A 18 11.47 8.99 -13.29
CA ASP A 18 12.66 9.64 -13.87
C ASP A 18 12.34 10.33 -15.19
N GLU A 19 11.50 9.73 -16.02
CA GLU A 19 11.00 10.32 -17.25
C GLU A 19 10.29 11.66 -17.04
N VAL A 20 9.56 11.82 -15.93
CA VAL A 20 8.90 13.08 -15.55
C VAL A 20 9.94 14.17 -15.23
N ILE A 21 11.01 13.81 -14.54
CA ILE A 21 12.11 14.74 -14.26
C ILE A 21 12.73 15.27 -15.56
N ASP A 22 12.89 14.42 -16.57
CA ASP A 22 13.45 14.83 -17.86
C ASP A 22 12.51 15.79 -18.60
N VAL A 23 11.20 15.54 -18.60
CA VAL A 23 10.18 16.45 -19.14
C VAL A 23 10.22 17.80 -18.40
N TRP A 24 10.27 17.77 -17.09
CA TRP A 24 10.25 18.98 -16.26
C TRP A 24 11.54 19.82 -16.37
N ARG A 25 12.67 19.22 -16.73
CA ARG A 25 13.88 19.98 -17.07
C ARG A 25 13.65 20.93 -18.26
N GLY A 26 12.88 20.49 -19.24
CA GLY A 26 12.44 21.34 -20.35
C GLY A 26 11.47 22.45 -19.93
N GLN A 27 10.86 22.34 -18.75
CA GLN A 27 9.91 23.31 -18.17
C GLN A 27 10.52 24.16 -17.03
N GLY A 28 11.85 24.11 -16.84
CA GLY A 28 12.58 24.96 -15.91
C GLY A 28 13.04 24.32 -14.61
N LEU A 29 12.82 23.02 -14.39
CA LEU A 29 13.42 22.29 -13.26
C LEU A 29 14.91 22.05 -13.52
N GLN A 30 15.80 22.47 -12.63
CA GLN A 30 17.24 22.27 -12.82
C GLN A 30 17.67 20.83 -12.49
N SER A 31 17.16 20.27 -11.40
CA SER A 31 17.51 18.93 -10.96
C SER A 31 16.48 18.34 -9.98
N ARG A 32 16.52 17.01 -9.80
CA ARG A 32 15.75 16.33 -8.73
C ARG A 32 16.11 16.88 -7.34
N GLY A 33 17.37 17.18 -7.09
CA GLY A 33 17.81 17.74 -5.80
C GLY A 33 17.28 19.16 -5.52
N GLU A 34 17.01 19.97 -6.55
CA GLU A 34 16.28 21.24 -6.39
C GLU A 34 14.84 20.98 -5.94
N LEU A 35 14.17 20.03 -6.58
CA LEU A 35 12.80 19.69 -6.26
C LEU A 35 12.66 19.20 -4.81
N GLU A 36 13.56 18.32 -4.36
CA GLU A 36 13.60 17.81 -3.00
C GLU A 36 13.88 18.89 -1.95
N LYS A 37 14.72 19.87 -2.29
CA LYS A 37 14.98 21.04 -1.42
C LYS A 37 13.77 21.98 -1.35
N ARG A 38 13.07 22.14 -2.46
CA ARG A 38 11.91 23.03 -2.54
C ARG A 38 10.67 22.46 -1.88
N PHE A 39 10.49 21.13 -1.99
CA PHE A 39 9.37 20.38 -1.43
C PHE A 39 9.88 19.18 -0.63
N PRO A 40 10.41 19.44 0.57
CA PRO A 40 10.90 18.37 1.41
C PRO A 40 9.76 17.40 1.75
N SER A 41 10.06 16.11 1.73
CA SER A 41 9.17 15.06 2.20
C SER A 41 9.62 14.56 3.56
N ASP A 42 8.67 14.22 4.40
CA ASP A 42 8.98 13.58 5.67
C ASP A 42 9.65 12.23 5.44
N LYS A 43 10.73 12.01 6.14
CA LYS A 43 11.45 10.76 6.05
C LYS A 43 10.55 9.61 6.50
N ARG A 44 10.51 8.57 5.71
CA ARG A 44 9.94 7.25 6.04
C ARG A 44 10.76 6.18 5.39
N GLU A 45 10.76 5.01 5.96
CA GLU A 45 11.37 3.84 5.31
C GLU A 45 10.39 2.67 5.29
N ARG A 46 10.62 1.75 4.37
CA ARG A 46 9.81 0.55 4.23
C ARG A 46 10.72 -0.67 4.20
N ILE A 47 10.40 -1.65 5.03
CA ILE A 47 11.05 -2.96 4.99
C ILE A 47 10.37 -3.77 3.91
N GLU A 48 11.13 -4.12 2.88
CA GLU A 48 10.71 -4.99 1.80
C GLU A 48 11.24 -6.40 2.07
N LEU A 49 10.33 -7.34 2.30
CA LEU A 49 10.64 -8.75 2.44
C LEU A 49 10.54 -9.44 1.07
N ASP A 50 11.41 -10.39 0.80
CA ASP A 50 11.24 -11.24 -0.36
C ASP A 50 10.20 -12.33 -0.05
N LEU A 51 8.97 -12.08 -0.49
CA LEU A 51 7.82 -12.97 -0.35
C LEU A 51 7.58 -13.86 -1.58
N GLU A 52 8.51 -13.87 -2.53
CA GLU A 52 8.43 -14.71 -3.73
C GLU A 52 8.86 -16.16 -3.44
N PRO A 53 8.29 -17.14 -4.11
CA PRO A 53 8.84 -18.48 -4.12
C PRO A 53 10.23 -18.48 -4.78
N HIS A 54 11.26 -18.92 -4.09
CA HIS A 54 12.59 -19.04 -4.68
C HIS A 54 12.64 -20.24 -5.62
N SER A 55 12.85 -19.98 -6.90
CA SER A 55 12.90 -21.01 -7.93
C SER A 55 14.25 -21.72 -7.98
N LYS A 56 14.62 -22.45 -6.93
CA LYS A 56 15.55 -23.59 -7.12
C LYS A 56 14.90 -24.66 -8.03
N PHE A 57 13.60 -24.55 -8.21
CA PHE A 57 12.75 -25.44 -8.98
C PHE A 57 12.12 -24.64 -10.10
N LYS A 58 12.42 -24.96 -11.35
CA LYS A 58 11.85 -24.31 -12.57
C LYS A 58 10.36 -24.64 -12.78
N LYS A 59 9.60 -24.92 -11.72
CA LYS A 59 8.22 -25.34 -11.87
C LYS A 59 7.23 -24.20 -11.76
N ARG A 60 6.10 -24.41 -12.42
CA ARG A 60 4.91 -23.57 -12.41
C ARG A 60 4.37 -23.39 -10.99
N TRP A 61 3.67 -22.29 -10.78
CA TRP A 61 2.80 -22.12 -9.63
C TRP A 61 1.83 -23.31 -9.50
N PRO A 62 1.46 -23.72 -8.26
CA PRO A 62 0.60 -24.88 -8.06
C PRO A 62 -0.69 -24.78 -8.87
N SER A 63 -1.05 -25.88 -9.51
CA SER A 63 -2.32 -26.08 -10.20
C SER A 63 -3.00 -27.37 -9.77
N THR A 64 -2.29 -28.19 -8.98
CA THR A 64 -2.81 -29.44 -8.37
C THR A 64 -2.37 -29.53 -6.92
N MET A 65 -3.04 -30.36 -6.13
CA MET A 65 -2.65 -30.64 -4.74
C MET A 65 -1.25 -31.28 -4.64
N ALA A 66 -0.83 -32.02 -5.65
CA ALA A 66 0.50 -32.65 -5.69
C ALA A 66 1.65 -31.62 -5.81
N ASP A 67 1.37 -30.42 -6.27
CA ASP A 67 2.38 -29.35 -6.43
C ASP A 67 2.68 -28.61 -5.11
N LEU A 68 1.83 -28.76 -4.09
CA LEU A 68 1.87 -27.94 -2.86
C LEU A 68 3.12 -28.20 -2.01
N ASP A 69 3.59 -29.45 -1.93
CA ASP A 69 4.80 -29.77 -1.14
C ASP A 69 6.06 -29.14 -1.72
N GLU A 70 6.15 -29.09 -3.05
CA GLU A 70 7.27 -28.42 -3.72
C GLU A 70 7.15 -26.90 -3.56
N PHE A 71 5.96 -26.36 -3.70
CA PHE A 71 5.71 -24.94 -3.49
C PHE A 71 6.09 -24.50 -2.06
N ARG A 72 5.72 -25.28 -1.05
CA ARG A 72 6.09 -25.04 0.35
C ARG A 72 7.60 -24.98 0.55
N ARG A 73 8.34 -25.87 -0.11
CA ARG A 73 9.82 -25.87 -0.06
C ARG A 73 10.46 -24.67 -0.72
N CYS A 74 9.78 -24.04 -1.69
CA CYS A 74 10.23 -22.79 -2.32
C CYS A 74 10.04 -21.56 -1.41
N LEU A 75 9.28 -21.69 -0.33
CA LEU A 75 8.94 -20.62 0.63
C LEU A 75 9.63 -20.88 1.98
N ASP A 76 10.94 -21.09 1.96
CA ASP A 76 11.73 -21.27 3.19
C ASP A 76 11.88 -19.92 3.93
N PRO A 77 11.30 -19.76 5.12
CA PRO A 77 11.44 -18.53 5.91
C PRO A 77 12.80 -18.41 6.62
N ASP A 78 13.62 -19.48 6.61
CA ASP A 78 14.95 -19.48 7.23
C ASP A 78 16.04 -19.03 6.24
N ASP A 79 15.71 -18.88 4.98
CA ASP A 79 16.61 -18.31 3.99
C ASP A 79 16.88 -16.82 4.26
N SER A 80 18.13 -16.51 4.62
CA SER A 80 18.54 -15.15 4.96
C SER A 80 18.43 -14.14 3.80
N SER A 81 18.37 -14.60 2.56
CA SER A 81 18.17 -13.75 1.39
C SER A 81 16.75 -13.14 1.31
N ARG A 82 15.82 -13.62 2.15
CA ARG A 82 14.47 -13.06 2.31
C ARG A 82 14.46 -11.69 2.98
N LEU A 83 15.49 -11.39 3.76
CA LEU A 83 15.65 -10.13 4.46
C LEU A 83 16.41 -9.12 3.60
N PRO A 84 16.18 -7.82 3.79
CA PRO A 84 16.91 -6.78 3.07
C PRO A 84 18.44 -6.90 3.21
N ASP A 85 19.15 -6.49 2.18
CA ASP A 85 20.63 -6.44 2.22
C ASP A 85 21.14 -5.66 3.42
N CYS A 86 22.29 -6.07 3.94
CA CYS A 86 22.91 -5.48 5.12
C CYS A 86 22.00 -5.48 6.36
N TRP A 87 21.18 -6.51 6.54
CA TRP A 87 20.17 -6.63 7.59
C TRP A 87 20.63 -6.12 8.97
N LYS A 88 21.72 -6.67 9.51
CA LYS A 88 22.24 -6.28 10.84
C LYS A 88 22.56 -4.80 10.97
N ARG A 89 23.05 -4.17 9.89
CA ARG A 89 23.33 -2.72 9.85
C ARG A 89 22.03 -1.93 9.81
N ARG A 90 21.07 -2.34 8.99
CA ARG A 90 19.76 -1.68 8.89
C ARG A 90 19.00 -1.74 10.21
N VAL A 91 18.93 -2.89 10.87
CA VAL A 91 18.30 -3.03 12.21
C VAL A 91 18.88 -2.06 13.21
N ARG A 92 20.22 -1.92 13.26
CA ARG A 92 20.86 -0.93 14.18
C ARG A 92 20.46 0.50 13.87
N SER A 93 20.28 0.86 12.60
CA SER A 93 19.82 2.18 12.17
C SER A 93 18.35 2.38 12.51
N TRP A 94 17.51 1.40 12.19
CA TRP A 94 16.08 1.48 12.45
C TRP A 94 15.73 1.55 13.94
N ASN A 95 16.45 0.88 14.80
CA ASN A 95 16.26 0.96 16.25
C ASN A 95 16.64 2.32 16.87
N LYS A 96 17.29 3.20 16.10
CA LYS A 96 17.66 4.57 16.50
C LYS A 96 16.91 5.64 15.72
N ARG A 97 15.93 5.25 14.88
CA ARG A 97 15.21 6.16 13.98
C ARG A 97 14.27 7.09 14.75
N ASP A 98 14.01 8.22 14.13
CA ASP A 98 13.02 9.23 14.55
C ASP A 98 11.91 9.42 13.47
N TYR A 99 11.78 8.47 12.54
CA TYR A 99 10.84 8.48 11.42
C TYR A 99 10.03 7.18 11.35
N PRO A 100 8.84 7.19 10.71
CA PRO A 100 8.03 5.98 10.56
C PRO A 100 8.73 4.90 9.74
N LEU A 101 8.70 3.67 10.25
CA LEU A 101 9.15 2.47 9.59
C LEU A 101 7.95 1.57 9.29
N LEU A 102 7.66 1.39 8.02
CA LEU A 102 6.61 0.50 7.55
C LEU A 102 7.21 -0.85 7.14
N MET A 103 6.40 -1.89 7.08
CA MET A 103 6.82 -3.20 6.56
C MET A 103 5.75 -3.76 5.63
N ASN A 104 6.15 -4.16 4.42
CA ASN A 104 5.30 -4.95 3.54
C ASN A 104 5.23 -6.38 4.06
N VAL A 105 4.05 -6.78 4.55
CA VAL A 105 3.85 -8.08 5.19
C VAL A 105 3.12 -9.09 4.30
N HIS A 106 2.48 -8.62 3.24
CA HIS A 106 1.82 -9.46 2.25
C HIS A 106 1.71 -8.73 0.91
N ARG A 107 1.74 -9.49 -0.17
CA ARG A 107 1.74 -8.96 -1.55
C ARG A 107 0.38 -9.07 -2.26
N GLY A 108 -0.67 -9.45 -1.52
CA GLY A 108 -2.02 -9.59 -2.03
C GLY A 108 -2.30 -10.92 -2.72
N PHE A 109 -3.56 -11.09 -3.08
CA PHE A 109 -4.07 -12.35 -3.63
C PHE A 109 -3.41 -12.72 -4.97
N PHE A 110 -3.60 -11.91 -5.99
CA PHE A 110 -3.15 -12.27 -7.34
C PHE A 110 -1.63 -12.48 -7.43
N LEU A 111 -0.84 -11.64 -6.77
CA LEU A 111 0.60 -11.82 -6.77
C LEU A 111 1.04 -13.06 -5.98
N SER A 112 0.32 -13.40 -4.91
CA SER A 112 0.57 -14.63 -4.14
C SER A 112 0.16 -15.89 -4.89
N MET A 113 -0.74 -15.79 -5.85
CA MET A 113 -1.11 -16.85 -6.79
C MET A 113 -0.22 -16.87 -8.04
N GLY A 114 0.79 -15.98 -8.13
CA GLY A 114 1.74 -15.91 -9.24
C GLY A 114 1.24 -15.22 -10.48
N VAL A 115 0.19 -14.42 -10.38
CA VAL A 115 -0.33 -13.65 -11.51
C VAL A 115 0.65 -12.55 -11.88
N ARG A 116 1.24 -12.66 -13.09
CA ARG A 116 2.15 -11.67 -13.68
C ARG A 116 1.83 -11.41 -15.15
N ASP A 117 0.94 -12.22 -15.71
CA ASP A 117 0.48 -12.14 -17.08
C ASP A 117 -0.98 -12.56 -17.17
N TRP A 118 -1.58 -12.34 -18.34
CA TRP A 118 -2.98 -12.61 -18.59
C TRP A 118 -3.31 -14.11 -18.54
N GLN A 119 -2.41 -14.96 -19.01
CA GLN A 119 -2.66 -16.41 -19.03
C GLN A 119 -2.76 -16.94 -17.58
N ARG A 120 -1.82 -16.57 -16.73
CA ARG A 120 -1.86 -16.98 -15.32
C ARG A 120 -3.05 -16.39 -14.57
N PHE A 121 -3.48 -15.18 -14.93
CA PHE A 121 -4.71 -14.61 -14.38
C PHE A 121 -5.92 -15.50 -14.70
N LEU A 122 -6.10 -15.90 -15.94
CA LEU A 122 -7.18 -16.81 -16.33
C LEU A 122 -7.10 -18.15 -15.61
N ASP A 123 -5.91 -18.75 -15.53
CA ASP A 123 -5.69 -20.00 -14.78
C ASP A 123 -6.16 -19.88 -13.33
N VAL A 124 -5.82 -18.78 -12.64
CA VAL A 124 -6.24 -18.53 -11.26
C VAL A 124 -7.74 -18.33 -11.14
N MET A 125 -8.38 -17.64 -12.09
CA MET A 125 -9.83 -17.48 -12.08
C MET A 125 -10.56 -18.82 -12.27
N PHE A 126 -10.06 -19.71 -13.15
CA PHE A 126 -10.59 -21.06 -13.27
C PHE A 126 -10.37 -21.89 -12.00
N LEU A 127 -9.18 -21.83 -11.39
CA LEU A 127 -8.92 -22.52 -10.12
C LEU A 127 -9.87 -22.09 -9.01
N LEU A 128 -10.21 -20.79 -8.93
CA LEU A 128 -11.16 -20.27 -7.96
C LEU A 128 -12.57 -20.88 -8.09
N VAL A 129 -12.99 -21.21 -9.32
CA VAL A 129 -14.29 -21.78 -9.59
C VAL A 129 -14.27 -23.31 -9.46
N ASP A 130 -13.29 -23.95 -10.12
CA ASP A 130 -13.29 -25.40 -10.29
C ASP A 130 -12.54 -26.16 -9.19
N GLN A 131 -11.53 -25.52 -8.55
CA GLN A 131 -10.61 -26.16 -7.60
C GLN A 131 -10.23 -25.21 -6.47
N LYS A 132 -11.20 -24.59 -5.83
CA LYS A 132 -11.01 -23.58 -4.77
C LYS A 132 -10.09 -24.06 -3.65
N ASP A 133 -10.06 -25.34 -3.33
CA ASP A 133 -9.22 -25.91 -2.28
C ASP A 133 -7.72 -25.72 -2.56
N ILE A 134 -7.29 -25.83 -3.83
CA ILE A 134 -5.91 -25.53 -4.22
C ILE A 134 -5.58 -24.08 -3.93
N VAL A 135 -6.48 -23.15 -4.28
CA VAL A 135 -6.29 -21.72 -4.03
C VAL A 135 -6.17 -21.44 -2.54
N ARG A 136 -7.04 -22.06 -1.70
CA ARG A 136 -6.98 -21.94 -0.25
C ARG A 136 -5.65 -22.42 0.32
N GLU A 137 -5.17 -23.58 -0.13
CA GLU A 137 -3.91 -24.15 0.34
C GLU A 137 -2.71 -23.29 -0.06
N VAL A 138 -2.65 -22.82 -1.31
CA VAL A 138 -1.60 -21.91 -1.78
C VAL A 138 -1.58 -20.63 -0.93
N MET A 139 -2.74 -20.04 -0.71
CA MET A 139 -2.86 -18.82 0.11
C MET A 139 -2.52 -19.08 1.58
N ALA A 140 -2.91 -20.22 2.15
CA ALA A 140 -2.55 -20.59 3.51
C ALA A 140 -1.03 -20.76 3.67
N ILE A 141 -0.36 -21.45 2.74
CA ILE A 141 1.10 -21.58 2.71
C ILE A 141 1.80 -20.22 2.66
N GLN A 142 1.32 -19.32 1.81
CA GLN A 142 1.84 -17.94 1.70
C GLN A 142 1.63 -17.16 3.01
N GLY A 143 0.46 -17.28 3.62
CA GLY A 143 0.16 -16.60 4.88
C GLY A 143 1.03 -17.08 6.04
N GLU A 144 1.25 -18.39 6.18
CA GLU A 144 2.14 -18.97 7.19
C GLU A 144 3.60 -18.58 6.96
N PHE A 145 4.06 -18.62 5.73
CA PHE A 145 5.39 -18.18 5.36
C PHE A 145 5.63 -16.69 5.68
N SER A 146 4.70 -15.83 5.25
CA SER A 146 4.76 -14.39 5.55
C SER A 146 4.77 -14.15 7.08
N ALA A 147 3.94 -14.86 7.83
CA ALA A 147 3.89 -14.71 9.29
C ALA A 147 5.23 -15.02 9.96
N ARG A 148 5.93 -16.09 9.52
CA ARG A 148 7.24 -16.45 10.06
C ARG A 148 8.32 -15.42 9.72
N LEU A 149 8.32 -14.84 8.53
CA LEU A 149 9.24 -13.77 8.16
C LEU A 149 8.96 -12.48 8.94
N VAL A 150 7.68 -12.11 9.04
CA VAL A 150 7.24 -10.93 9.81
C VAL A 150 7.65 -11.07 11.27
N GLU A 151 7.47 -12.24 11.88
CA GLU A 151 7.89 -12.51 13.25
C GLU A 151 9.40 -12.30 13.45
N LYS A 152 10.24 -12.86 12.56
CA LYS A 152 11.70 -12.65 12.61
C LYS A 152 12.12 -11.19 12.55
N VAL A 153 11.42 -10.39 11.76
CA VAL A 153 11.69 -8.95 11.69
C VAL A 153 11.30 -8.28 12.99
N LEU A 154 10.10 -8.57 13.51
CA LEU A 154 9.56 -7.94 14.73
C LEU A 154 10.32 -8.34 16.02
N GLU A 155 11.01 -9.48 16.01
CA GLU A 155 11.95 -9.84 17.07
C GLU A 155 13.22 -8.96 17.07
N ALA A 156 13.53 -8.32 15.95
CA ALA A 156 14.75 -7.51 15.79
C ALA A 156 14.49 -5.99 15.78
N VAL A 157 13.32 -5.55 15.34
CA VAL A 157 13.00 -4.13 15.17
C VAL A 157 11.49 -3.88 15.27
N ASP A 158 11.10 -2.83 15.99
CA ASP A 158 9.72 -2.36 16.02
C ASP A 158 9.37 -1.64 14.72
N ILE A 159 8.14 -1.81 14.25
CA ILE A 159 7.57 -1.08 13.11
C ILE A 159 6.36 -0.25 13.53
N ASP A 160 6.11 0.82 12.78
CA ASP A 160 4.98 1.73 13.01
C ASP A 160 3.72 1.31 12.28
N ALA A 161 3.88 0.62 11.13
CA ALA A 161 2.77 0.11 10.35
C ALA A 161 3.13 -1.14 9.53
N ALA A 162 2.16 -2.05 9.42
CA ALA A 162 2.19 -3.19 8.51
C ALA A 162 1.35 -2.90 7.27
N VAL A 163 1.88 -3.17 6.08
CA VAL A 163 1.22 -2.93 4.80
C VAL A 163 0.90 -4.26 4.12
N PHE A 164 -0.38 -4.48 3.88
CA PHE A 164 -0.86 -5.51 2.98
C PHE A 164 -1.13 -4.85 1.63
N SER A 165 -0.30 -5.16 0.64
CA SER A 165 -0.49 -4.65 -0.73
C SER A 165 -1.47 -5.56 -1.47
N GLU A 166 -2.63 -5.02 -1.85
CA GLU A 166 -3.74 -5.83 -2.38
C GLU A 166 -4.25 -5.28 -3.73
N PRO A 167 -3.59 -5.62 -4.84
CA PRO A 167 -4.08 -5.29 -6.18
C PRO A 167 -5.22 -6.24 -6.60
N ILE A 168 -6.38 -6.11 -5.94
CA ILE A 168 -7.50 -7.08 -6.06
C ILE A 168 -8.42 -6.84 -7.26
N GLY A 169 -8.23 -5.76 -7.99
CA GLY A 169 -9.12 -5.41 -9.10
C GLY A 169 -8.73 -4.11 -9.80
N GLY A 170 -9.72 -3.40 -10.31
CA GLY A 170 -9.58 -2.13 -11.03
C GLY A 170 -10.64 -1.11 -10.60
N ASN A 171 -10.92 -0.13 -11.47
CA ASN A 171 -11.85 0.96 -11.19
C ASN A 171 -13.29 0.49 -10.94
N GLU A 172 -13.70 -0.60 -11.59
CA GLU A 172 -15.05 -1.15 -11.46
C GLU A 172 -15.27 -1.96 -10.17
N GLY A 173 -14.18 -2.37 -9.52
CA GLY A 173 -14.25 -3.12 -8.27
C GLY A 173 -13.26 -4.27 -8.18
N PRO A 174 -13.37 -5.08 -7.09
CA PRO A 174 -12.62 -6.31 -6.96
C PRO A 174 -13.02 -7.34 -8.03
N LEU A 175 -12.06 -8.14 -8.47
CA LEU A 175 -12.28 -9.20 -9.47
C LEU A 175 -12.85 -10.50 -8.86
N ILE A 176 -12.96 -10.56 -7.54
CA ILE A 176 -13.61 -11.66 -6.80
C ILE A 176 -14.62 -11.08 -5.83
N SER A 177 -15.65 -11.88 -5.49
CA SER A 177 -16.70 -11.41 -4.59
C SER A 177 -16.17 -11.19 -3.17
N PRO A 178 -16.84 -10.34 -2.36
CA PRO A 178 -16.47 -10.16 -0.95
C PRO A 178 -16.43 -11.48 -0.15
N GLU A 179 -17.35 -12.39 -0.43
CA GLU A 179 -17.43 -13.71 0.22
C GLU A 179 -16.21 -14.57 -0.14
N MET A 180 -15.83 -14.61 -1.43
CA MET A 180 -14.62 -15.29 -1.87
C MET A 180 -13.38 -14.66 -1.27
N TYR A 181 -13.34 -13.32 -1.22
CA TYR A 181 -12.23 -12.58 -0.64
C TYR A 181 -12.06 -12.91 0.83
N GLU A 182 -13.13 -12.94 1.62
CA GLU A 182 -13.06 -13.33 3.03
C GLU A 182 -12.62 -14.79 3.18
N GLU A 183 -13.25 -15.68 2.43
CA GLU A 183 -13.01 -17.12 2.51
C GLU A 183 -11.57 -17.51 2.15
N VAL A 184 -11.05 -17.00 1.06
CA VAL A 184 -9.79 -17.45 0.48
C VAL A 184 -8.62 -16.54 0.90
N VAL A 185 -8.83 -15.23 0.90
CA VAL A 185 -7.74 -14.27 1.08
C VAL A 185 -7.59 -13.87 2.55
N LEU A 186 -8.62 -13.29 3.17
CA LEU A 186 -8.52 -12.79 4.53
C LEU A 186 -8.23 -13.90 5.54
N ASN A 187 -8.76 -15.10 5.33
CA ASN A 187 -8.42 -16.26 6.17
C ASN A 187 -6.92 -16.59 6.11
N SER A 188 -6.28 -16.43 4.96
CA SER A 188 -4.83 -16.66 4.81
C SER A 188 -3.98 -15.60 5.51
N TYR A 189 -4.52 -14.41 5.75
CA TYR A 189 -3.85 -13.32 6.48
C TYR A 189 -3.86 -13.51 8.00
N ARG A 190 -4.70 -14.40 8.51
CA ARG A 190 -4.87 -14.65 9.95
C ARG A 190 -3.55 -14.92 10.69
N PRO A 191 -2.60 -15.74 10.19
CA PRO A 191 -1.32 -15.96 10.87
C PRO A 191 -0.52 -14.66 11.01
N VAL A 192 -0.44 -13.85 9.95
CA VAL A 192 0.26 -12.54 9.96
C VAL A 192 -0.41 -11.59 10.94
N LEU A 193 -1.73 -11.46 10.90
CA LEU A 193 -2.49 -10.58 11.82
C LEU A 193 -2.29 -10.98 13.28
N LYS A 194 -2.19 -12.28 13.58
CA LYS A 194 -1.88 -12.78 14.94
C LYS A 194 -0.47 -12.35 15.40
N VAL A 195 0.51 -12.44 14.52
CA VAL A 195 1.89 -11.99 14.81
C VAL A 195 1.90 -10.48 15.06
N LEU A 196 1.32 -9.68 14.17
CA LEU A 196 1.22 -8.23 14.33
C LEU A 196 0.56 -7.82 15.66
N LYS A 197 -0.53 -8.50 16.03
CA LYS A 197 -1.20 -8.28 17.31
C LYS A 197 -0.30 -8.62 18.52
N ARG A 198 0.43 -9.74 18.46
CA ARG A 198 1.36 -10.16 19.54
C ARG A 198 2.47 -9.13 19.75
N PHE A 199 3.00 -8.54 18.69
CA PHE A 199 4.02 -7.48 18.73
C PHE A 199 3.44 -6.07 18.86
N ASN A 200 2.11 -5.93 19.12
CA ASN A 200 1.45 -4.65 19.34
C ASN A 200 1.59 -3.66 18.16
N VAL A 201 1.67 -4.14 16.93
CA VAL A 201 1.62 -3.29 15.74
C VAL A 201 0.22 -2.75 15.57
N LYS A 202 0.05 -1.44 15.76
CA LYS A 202 -1.27 -0.79 15.86
C LYS A 202 -1.84 -0.33 14.52
N THR A 203 -0.98 -0.04 13.54
CA THR A 203 -1.41 0.45 12.24
C THR A 203 -1.31 -0.66 11.21
N ILE A 204 -2.46 -1.11 10.72
CA ILE A 204 -2.56 -2.17 9.71
C ILE A 204 -3.20 -1.57 8.48
N ILE A 205 -2.39 -1.44 7.43
CA ILE A 205 -2.73 -0.73 6.20
C ILE A 205 -3.20 -1.73 5.15
N PHE A 206 -4.38 -1.49 4.62
CA PHE A 206 -4.86 -2.09 3.39
C PHE A 206 -4.50 -1.14 2.24
N GLN A 207 -3.45 -1.46 1.50
CA GLN A 207 -3.04 -0.71 0.31
C GLN A 207 -3.61 -1.40 -0.92
N THR A 208 -4.38 -0.68 -1.71
CA THR A 208 -5.05 -1.23 -2.89
C THR A 208 -4.85 -0.35 -4.13
N PHE A 209 -5.00 -0.96 -5.29
CA PHE A 209 -4.98 -0.31 -6.61
C PHE A 209 -6.32 -0.53 -7.34
N ALA A 210 -7.37 -0.73 -6.57
CA ALA A 210 -8.70 -1.02 -7.06
C ALA A 210 -9.76 -0.23 -6.28
N ASN A 211 -10.92 -0.03 -6.88
CA ASN A 211 -12.11 0.37 -6.14
C ASN A 211 -12.50 -0.75 -5.16
N ALA A 212 -11.94 -0.71 -3.97
CA ALA A 212 -12.17 -1.70 -2.93
C ALA A 212 -13.27 -1.30 -1.93
N ARG A 213 -14.13 -0.32 -2.26
CA ARG A 213 -15.16 0.21 -1.34
C ARG A 213 -16.03 -0.89 -0.75
N ILE A 214 -16.42 -1.87 -1.56
CA ILE A 214 -17.25 -3.00 -1.13
C ILE A 214 -16.54 -3.91 -0.11
N LEU A 215 -15.20 -3.90 -0.07
CA LEU A 215 -14.40 -4.70 0.87
C LEU A 215 -14.16 -4.00 2.20
N ILE A 216 -14.42 -2.69 2.32
CA ILE A 216 -14.13 -1.93 3.54
C ILE A 216 -14.77 -2.54 4.80
N PRO A 217 -16.04 -2.95 4.80
CA PRO A 217 -16.62 -3.60 5.99
C PRO A 217 -15.88 -4.86 6.43
N LEU A 218 -15.39 -5.65 5.46
CA LEU A 218 -14.65 -6.87 5.74
C LEU A 218 -13.26 -6.58 6.30
N ILE A 219 -12.52 -5.66 5.69
CA ILE A 219 -11.17 -5.35 6.18
C ILE A 219 -11.21 -4.76 7.59
N LEU A 220 -12.21 -3.93 7.91
CA LEU A 220 -12.42 -3.42 9.27
C LEU A 220 -12.72 -4.56 10.25
N LYS A 221 -13.61 -5.49 9.90
CA LYS A 221 -13.92 -6.70 10.68
C LYS A 221 -12.67 -7.53 10.98
N TRP A 222 -11.73 -7.57 10.06
CA TRP A 222 -10.47 -8.32 10.18
C TRP A 222 -9.34 -7.53 10.86
N GLY A 223 -9.60 -6.30 11.30
CA GLY A 223 -8.68 -5.50 12.09
C GLY A 223 -7.76 -4.58 11.30
N PHE A 224 -7.97 -4.44 10.00
CA PHE A 224 -7.38 -3.34 9.25
C PHE A 224 -7.99 -2.02 9.71
N ASN A 225 -7.18 -0.99 9.81
CA ASN A 225 -7.63 0.30 10.32
C ASN A 225 -7.11 1.51 9.51
N THR A 226 -6.47 1.24 8.39
CA THR A 226 -5.96 2.27 7.49
C THR A 226 -6.16 1.83 6.05
N LEU A 227 -6.77 2.67 5.24
CA LEU A 227 -6.94 2.51 3.81
C LEU A 227 -5.95 3.41 3.07
N TRP A 228 -5.27 2.82 2.09
CA TRP A 228 -4.40 3.52 1.17
C TRP A 228 -4.73 3.06 -0.25
N ALA A 229 -5.64 3.79 -0.91
CA ALA A 229 -6.00 3.54 -2.30
C ALA A 229 -5.09 4.35 -3.22
N CYS A 230 -4.55 3.70 -4.23
CA CYS A 230 -3.62 4.26 -5.21
C CYS A 230 -4.12 3.98 -6.63
N GLU A 231 -3.95 4.94 -7.53
CA GLU A 231 -4.28 4.81 -8.96
C GLU A 231 -5.73 4.34 -9.23
N VAL A 232 -6.68 4.78 -8.40
CA VAL A 232 -8.10 4.41 -8.48
C VAL A 232 -8.91 5.62 -8.92
N ASN A 233 -10.00 5.38 -9.65
CA ASN A 233 -10.96 6.44 -9.93
C ASN A 233 -11.49 7.06 -8.63
N ILE A 234 -11.22 8.34 -8.46
CA ILE A 234 -11.52 9.09 -7.24
C ILE A 234 -13.02 9.23 -7.00
N GLU A 235 -13.86 9.27 -8.03
CA GLU A 235 -15.31 9.30 -7.86
C GLU A 235 -15.79 8.02 -7.15
N ALA A 236 -15.18 6.87 -7.48
CA ALA A 236 -15.51 5.59 -6.85
C ALA A 236 -14.97 5.46 -5.43
N MET A 237 -13.84 6.12 -5.13
CA MET A 237 -13.11 6.04 -3.86
C MET A 237 -12.99 7.42 -3.18
N ASP A 238 -14.01 8.28 -3.28
CA ASP A 238 -14.01 9.58 -2.59
C ASP A 238 -13.90 9.38 -1.09
N TYR A 239 -12.81 9.87 -0.52
CA TYR A 239 -12.50 9.71 0.90
C TYR A 239 -13.44 10.46 1.82
N ARG A 240 -14.15 11.49 1.35
CA ARG A 240 -15.21 12.18 2.10
C ARG A 240 -16.37 11.22 2.34
N THR A 241 -16.86 10.57 1.28
CA THR A 241 -17.95 9.59 1.39
C THR A 241 -17.54 8.32 2.15
N ILE A 242 -16.28 7.92 2.05
CA ILE A 242 -15.72 6.83 2.86
C ILE A 242 -15.68 7.23 4.33
N ARG A 243 -15.23 8.44 4.64
CA ARG A 243 -15.21 8.98 6.01
C ARG A 243 -16.63 9.06 6.62
N GLU A 244 -17.60 9.55 5.86
CA GLU A 244 -19.01 9.59 6.28
C GLU A 244 -19.56 8.19 6.57
N SER A 245 -19.23 7.22 5.73
CA SER A 245 -19.76 5.85 5.84
C SER A 245 -19.10 5.02 6.94
N PHE A 246 -17.78 5.18 7.18
CA PHE A 246 -16.99 4.31 8.04
C PHE A 246 -16.35 5.01 9.25
N GLY A 247 -16.53 6.33 9.37
CA GLY A 247 -16.07 7.09 10.54
C GLY A 247 -14.56 7.27 10.62
N LYS A 248 -14.10 7.76 11.79
CA LYS A 248 -12.70 8.12 12.06
C LYS A 248 -11.80 6.94 12.36
N GLU A 249 -12.36 5.80 12.70
CA GLU A 249 -11.58 4.59 13.01
C GLU A 249 -10.84 4.05 11.78
N LEU A 250 -11.39 4.28 10.59
CA LEU A 250 -10.70 4.05 9.33
C LEU A 250 -9.85 5.27 8.99
N ARG A 251 -8.54 5.13 9.16
CA ARG A 251 -7.58 6.15 8.74
C ARG A 251 -7.37 6.09 7.23
N LEU A 252 -7.05 7.24 6.64
CA LEU A 252 -6.99 7.40 5.19
C LEU A 252 -5.63 7.96 4.76
N ILE A 253 -5.04 7.40 3.71
CA ILE A 253 -3.83 7.90 3.07
C ILE A 253 -4.12 8.03 1.58
N GLY A 254 -3.85 9.20 0.96
CA GLY A 254 -4.12 9.45 -0.45
C GLY A 254 -5.31 10.37 -0.68
N GLY A 255 -6.10 10.10 -1.71
CA GLY A 255 -7.40 10.72 -1.99
C GLY A 255 -7.36 12.04 -2.75
N ILE A 256 -6.19 12.52 -3.21
CA ILE A 256 -6.07 13.67 -4.10
C ILE A 256 -5.95 13.16 -5.53
N ASP A 257 -6.85 13.61 -6.41
CA ASP A 257 -6.87 13.22 -7.82
C ASP A 257 -5.63 13.71 -8.58
N LEU A 258 -4.77 12.77 -8.94
CA LEU A 258 -3.61 13.07 -9.76
C LEU A 258 -3.99 13.66 -11.12
N ASP A 259 -5.17 13.30 -11.66
CA ASP A 259 -5.66 13.81 -12.92
C ASP A 259 -6.07 15.30 -12.84
N ALA A 260 -6.41 15.81 -11.66
CA ALA A 260 -6.61 17.24 -11.45
C ALA A 260 -5.31 18.05 -11.69
N LEU A 261 -4.15 17.45 -11.40
CA LEU A 261 -2.86 18.13 -11.59
C LEU A 261 -2.51 18.37 -13.07
N ARG A 262 -3.16 17.67 -13.99
CA ARG A 262 -3.01 17.86 -15.45
C ARG A 262 -3.85 19.01 -16.00
N LYS A 263 -4.83 19.46 -15.23
CA LYS A 263 -5.81 20.48 -15.63
C LYS A 263 -5.34 21.90 -15.27
N SER A 264 -6.27 22.80 -15.05
CA SER A 264 -5.99 24.18 -14.65
C SER A 264 -5.62 24.28 -13.15
N LYS A 265 -4.99 25.40 -12.76
CA LYS A 265 -4.75 25.71 -11.34
C LYS A 265 -6.06 25.85 -10.55
N GLU A 266 -7.15 26.22 -11.20
CA GLU A 266 -8.47 26.27 -10.60
C GLU A 266 -9.00 24.89 -10.26
N ASP A 267 -8.83 23.92 -11.17
CA ASP A 267 -9.20 22.51 -10.90
C ASP A 267 -8.37 21.93 -9.75
N ILE A 268 -7.06 22.23 -9.71
CA ILE A 268 -6.18 21.81 -8.60
C ILE A 268 -6.66 22.44 -7.28
N ARG A 269 -6.96 23.72 -7.29
CA ARG A 269 -7.46 24.44 -6.11
C ARG A 269 -8.75 23.80 -5.60
N LYS A 270 -9.71 23.61 -6.50
CA LYS A 270 -11.00 23.00 -6.18
C LYS A 270 -10.82 21.62 -5.56
N GLU A 271 -10.00 20.77 -6.20
CA GLU A 271 -9.70 19.41 -5.71
C GLU A 271 -9.19 19.42 -4.27
N ILE A 272 -8.23 20.29 -3.96
CA ILE A 272 -7.60 20.33 -2.64
C ILE A 272 -8.52 21.00 -1.60
N GLU A 273 -9.09 22.18 -1.91
CA GLU A 273 -9.90 22.94 -0.97
C GLU A 273 -11.21 22.23 -0.59
N GLU A 274 -11.79 21.45 -1.51
CA GLU A 274 -13.00 20.67 -1.22
C GLU A 274 -12.74 19.39 -0.43
N LYS A 275 -11.57 18.75 -0.60
CA LYS A 275 -11.33 17.41 -0.04
C LYS A 275 -10.46 17.42 1.22
N VAL A 276 -9.41 18.24 1.22
CA VAL A 276 -8.38 18.14 2.26
C VAL A 276 -8.83 18.73 3.61
N PRO A 277 -9.39 19.96 3.70
CA PRO A 277 -9.74 20.56 4.97
C PRO A 277 -10.70 19.75 5.83
N PRO A 278 -11.85 19.23 5.30
CA PRO A 278 -12.79 18.47 6.12
C PRO A 278 -12.18 17.16 6.66
N LEU A 279 -11.33 16.48 5.88
CA LEU A 279 -10.70 15.24 6.30
C LEU A 279 -9.60 15.47 7.34
N ILE A 280 -8.85 16.58 7.23
CA ILE A 280 -7.84 16.97 8.23
C ILE A 280 -8.50 17.35 9.55
N ALA A 281 -9.58 18.14 9.52
CA ALA A 281 -10.32 18.57 10.71
C ALA A 281 -10.81 17.37 11.52
N ASP A 282 -11.16 16.29 10.86
CA ASP A 282 -11.57 15.03 11.48
C ASP A 282 -10.42 14.21 12.03
N GLY A 283 -9.19 14.41 11.54
CA GLY A 283 -7.98 13.66 11.89
C GLY A 283 -7.90 12.27 11.24
N GLY A 284 -6.76 11.61 11.43
CA GLY A 284 -6.51 10.28 10.85
C GLY A 284 -6.45 10.29 9.31
N TYR A 285 -6.04 11.40 8.71
CA TYR A 285 -5.89 11.55 7.27
C TYR A 285 -4.50 12.08 6.91
N VAL A 286 -3.94 11.53 5.85
CA VAL A 286 -2.70 12.01 5.23
C VAL A 286 -2.97 12.23 3.76
N PRO A 287 -3.06 13.49 3.31
CA PRO A 287 -3.29 13.84 1.92
C PRO A 287 -2.06 13.49 1.07
N VAL A 288 -2.27 12.74 0.01
CA VAL A 288 -1.25 12.33 -0.98
C VAL A 288 -1.92 12.29 -2.33
N ALA A 289 -1.21 12.71 -3.38
CA ALA A 289 -1.68 12.50 -4.74
C ALA A 289 -1.81 10.99 -5.04
N ASP A 290 -2.85 10.63 -5.78
CA ASP A 290 -3.20 9.25 -6.07
C ASP A 290 -2.25 8.65 -7.12
N GLY A 291 -1.13 8.12 -6.63
CA GLY A 291 -0.12 7.48 -7.44
C GLY A 291 1.10 8.37 -7.76
N ARG A 292 1.98 7.82 -8.59
CA ARG A 292 3.20 8.52 -9.01
C ARG A 292 2.89 9.57 -10.07
N VAL A 293 3.46 10.74 -9.89
CA VAL A 293 3.33 11.83 -10.88
C VAL A 293 3.77 11.36 -12.27
N ARG A 294 2.98 11.71 -13.28
CA ARG A 294 3.13 11.30 -14.68
C ARG A 294 3.66 12.45 -15.53
N GLU A 295 4.16 12.14 -16.71
CA GLU A 295 4.78 13.10 -17.66
C GLU A 295 3.83 14.21 -18.14
N ASP A 296 2.54 13.94 -18.16
CA ASP A 296 1.50 14.86 -18.57
C ASP A 296 1.07 15.88 -17.50
N VAL A 297 1.67 15.81 -16.29
CA VAL A 297 1.53 16.83 -15.26
C VAL A 297 2.56 17.95 -15.49
N PRO A 298 2.13 19.19 -15.79
CA PRO A 298 3.05 20.32 -15.94
C PRO A 298 3.83 20.61 -14.64
N PHE A 299 5.10 20.96 -14.74
CA PHE A 299 5.93 21.29 -13.58
C PHE A 299 5.34 22.43 -12.75
N GLU A 300 4.81 23.47 -13.39
CA GLU A 300 4.18 24.59 -12.68
C GLU A 300 2.91 24.19 -11.90
N ASN A 301 2.17 23.20 -12.41
CA ASN A 301 1.00 22.67 -11.74
C ASN A 301 1.39 21.85 -10.50
N TYR A 302 2.43 21.03 -10.61
CA TYR A 302 2.98 20.32 -9.46
C TYR A 302 3.49 21.29 -8.39
N VAL A 303 4.19 22.35 -8.78
CA VAL A 303 4.63 23.41 -7.87
C VAL A 303 3.46 24.09 -7.19
N TYR A 304 2.39 24.39 -7.93
CA TYR A 304 1.18 24.98 -7.39
C TYR A 304 0.48 24.07 -6.39
N TYR A 305 0.31 22.82 -6.76
CA TYR A 305 -0.25 21.76 -5.91
C TYR A 305 0.47 21.67 -4.57
N ARG A 306 1.80 21.52 -4.59
CA ARG A 306 2.60 21.35 -3.37
C ARG A 306 2.52 22.58 -2.45
N LYS A 307 2.55 23.78 -3.00
CA LYS A 307 2.40 25.02 -2.22
C LYS A 307 1.03 25.13 -1.58
N LEU A 308 -0.02 24.90 -2.36
CA LEU A 308 -1.38 24.98 -1.88
C LEU A 308 -1.65 23.93 -0.78
N LEU A 309 -1.16 22.72 -0.99
CA LEU A 309 -1.28 21.65 0.02
C LEU A 309 -0.56 22.04 1.32
N GLU A 310 0.64 22.62 1.22
CA GLU A 310 1.39 23.10 2.38
C GLU A 310 0.63 24.22 3.12
N GLU A 311 0.04 25.18 2.41
CA GLU A 311 -0.74 26.28 2.99
C GLU A 311 -1.96 25.76 3.76
N ILE A 312 -2.72 24.82 3.17
CA ILE A 312 -3.95 24.29 3.75
C ILE A 312 -3.66 23.35 4.94
N THR A 313 -2.52 22.68 4.94
CA THR A 313 -2.17 21.69 5.98
C THR A 313 -1.35 22.25 7.13
N LYS A 314 -0.98 23.54 7.10
CA LYS A 314 -0.41 24.23 8.26
C LYS A 314 -1.51 24.48 9.28
N PHE A 315 -1.33 23.93 10.49
CA PHE A 315 -2.19 24.31 11.60
C PHE A 315 -1.75 25.69 12.09
N PRO A 316 -2.68 26.60 12.41
CA PRO A 316 -2.32 27.84 13.10
C PRO A 316 -1.76 27.49 14.48
N ASP A 317 -0.66 28.17 14.85
CA ASP A 317 -0.01 28.09 16.16
C ASP A 317 -1.00 28.41 17.32
#